data_18370fc149837dcb4734f320d1061334
#
_entry.id   18370fc149837dcb4734f320d1061334
#
_cell.length_a   1.000
_cell.length_b   1.000
_cell.length_c   1.000
_cell.angle_alpha   90.00
_cell.angle_beta   90.00
_cell.angle_gamma   90.00
#
_symmetry.space_group_name_H-M   'P 1'
#
loop_
_entity.id
_entity.type
_entity.pdbx_description
1 polymer ?
#
loop_
_entity_poly.entity_id
_entity_poly.type
_entity_poly.pdbx_seq_one_letter_code
_entity_poly.pdbx_strand_id
1 'polypeptide(L)'
;MTDRAQNAARVTAGVTFAARLSFEDIHHRFSPDAVTLRGVTLSAEPGEVLCLLGPSGSGKTTLLRIAAGIEVQTSGRVLLNEREIAGPSVFLPPEKRSVGLVFQDFALFPHLTILENVRFGLTALSREEAQREALISLQRVGLEDYANAYPHVLSGGEQQRVALARAMAPRPAVLLMDEPFSGLDSRLKDSVRAETLDLLRHSRATAIVVTHDAEEAMRLGDRIALLRGGALVQVGTAEELYNRPANLFAAAFFSELNVFSTIASGGTAETPVGRVAAAGFADGTPVSVALRLSGFDVSESQGEIQARVLSRRFLGVVELLELAVPGTEMPVRARVRCGALSAGRRDIWLTTRRQDLLVFERRDENA
;
A
#
# COMPACT_ATOMS: atom_id res chain seq x y z
N MET A 1 -5.54 33.95 -48.72
CA MET A 1 -6.41 32.85 -48.40
C MET A 1 -5.60 31.58 -48.72
N THR A 2 -5.01 30.84 -47.85
CA THR A 2 -5.47 30.24 -46.64
C THR A 2 -4.27 29.69 -45.86
N ASP A 3 -3.93 30.28 -44.75
CA ASP A 3 -2.88 29.81 -43.86
C ASP A 3 -3.49 29.64 -42.49
N ARG A 4 -4.30 28.60 -42.27
CA ARG A 4 -5.01 28.34 -41.02
C ARG A 4 -5.19 26.86 -40.69
N ALA A 5 -4.24 26.00 -41.02
CA ALA A 5 -4.35 24.57 -40.70
C ALA A 5 -3.04 23.92 -40.22
N GLN A 6 -2.13 24.68 -39.62
CA GLN A 6 -0.88 24.11 -39.06
C GLN A 6 -0.53 24.61 -37.67
N ASN A 7 -1.51 24.68 -36.80
CA ASN A 7 -1.22 24.86 -35.36
C ASN A 7 -1.84 23.74 -34.53
N ALA A 8 -1.61 22.49 -34.95
CA ALA A 8 -1.66 21.36 -34.06
C ALA A 8 -0.46 21.52 -33.12
N ALA A 9 -0.75 21.84 -31.85
CA ALA A 9 0.23 22.07 -30.83
C ALA A 9 1.29 20.95 -30.86
N ARG A 10 2.51 21.26 -31.26
CA ARG A 10 3.70 20.46 -30.98
C ARG A 10 3.73 20.32 -29.45
N VAL A 11 3.37 19.16 -28.96
CA VAL A 11 3.66 18.74 -27.59
C VAL A 11 5.17 18.63 -27.52
N THR A 12 5.84 19.76 -27.24
CA THR A 12 7.24 19.77 -26.86
C THR A 12 7.42 18.81 -25.72
N ALA A 13 8.38 17.90 -25.83
CA ALA A 13 8.81 16.96 -24.80
C ALA A 13 9.39 17.70 -23.59
N GLY A 14 8.56 18.38 -22.81
CA GLY A 14 8.94 19.20 -21.69
C GLY A 14 7.99 18.98 -20.53
N VAL A 15 8.56 18.59 -19.41
CA VAL A 15 8.00 18.58 -18.05
C VAL A 15 6.68 17.78 -17.93
N THR A 16 6.77 16.63 -17.29
CA THR A 16 5.59 15.94 -16.75
C THR A 16 5.01 16.84 -15.67
N PHE A 17 3.85 17.42 -15.91
CA PHE A 17 3.12 18.09 -14.83
C PHE A 17 2.42 17.00 -14.04
N ALA A 18 2.90 16.76 -12.82
CA ALA A 18 2.18 15.93 -11.88
C ALA A 18 0.73 16.42 -11.77
N ALA A 19 -0.22 15.50 -11.84
CA ALA A 19 -1.64 15.81 -11.78
C ALA A 19 -2.27 15.24 -10.50
N ARG A 20 -3.26 15.93 -9.98
CA ARG A 20 -4.14 15.38 -8.95
C ARG A 20 -5.07 14.36 -9.60
N LEU A 21 -5.12 13.14 -9.04
CA LEU A 21 -6.12 12.14 -9.42
C LEU A 21 -7.12 11.98 -8.27
N SER A 22 -8.41 12.20 -8.55
CA SER A 22 -9.46 12.13 -7.54
C SER A 22 -10.52 11.11 -7.92
N PHE A 23 -10.98 10.37 -6.92
CA PHE A 23 -12.13 9.48 -6.96
C PHE A 23 -13.22 10.11 -6.08
N GLU A 24 -14.41 10.24 -6.61
CA GLU A 24 -15.56 10.80 -5.90
C GLU A 24 -16.71 9.80 -5.92
N ASP A 25 -17.02 9.27 -4.74
CA ASP A 25 -18.14 8.34 -4.49
C ASP A 25 -18.17 7.15 -5.46
N ILE A 26 -17.02 6.51 -5.67
CA ILE A 26 -16.89 5.39 -6.62
C ILE A 26 -17.58 4.15 -6.09
N HIS A 27 -18.59 3.70 -6.81
CA HIS A 27 -19.23 2.40 -6.64
C HIS A 27 -18.92 1.49 -7.81
N HIS A 28 -18.74 0.21 -7.53
CA HIS A 28 -18.53 -0.78 -8.57
C HIS A 28 -19.06 -2.15 -8.14
N ARG A 29 -19.62 -2.88 -9.11
CA ARG A 29 -20.05 -4.28 -8.98
C ARG A 29 -19.88 -5.00 -10.30
N PHE A 30 -19.39 -6.22 -10.26
CA PHE A 30 -19.33 -7.09 -11.44
C PHE A 30 -20.66 -7.78 -11.71
N SER A 31 -21.45 -8.04 -10.67
CA SER A 31 -22.83 -8.58 -10.74
C SER A 31 -23.65 -7.98 -9.59
N PRO A 32 -24.99 -8.14 -9.58
CA PRO A 32 -25.82 -7.65 -8.50
C PRO A 32 -25.34 -8.08 -7.10
N ASP A 33 -24.80 -9.30 -6.97
CA ASP A 33 -24.33 -9.88 -5.71
C ASP A 33 -22.83 -9.67 -5.46
N ALA A 34 -22.05 -9.24 -6.47
CA ALA A 34 -20.60 -9.06 -6.38
C ALA A 34 -20.23 -7.58 -6.32
N VAL A 35 -20.57 -6.92 -5.21
CA VAL A 35 -20.20 -5.52 -4.94
C VAL A 35 -18.72 -5.44 -4.60
N THR A 36 -17.97 -4.65 -5.40
CA THR A 36 -16.52 -4.53 -5.27
C THR A 36 -16.10 -3.21 -4.63
N LEU A 37 -16.79 -2.10 -4.92
CA LEU A 37 -16.54 -0.79 -4.32
C LEU A 37 -17.83 -0.17 -3.80
N ARG A 38 -17.74 0.52 -2.66
CA ARG A 38 -18.87 1.03 -1.87
C ARG A 38 -18.65 2.51 -1.50
N GLY A 39 -18.71 3.41 -2.48
CA GLY A 39 -18.61 4.84 -2.24
C GLY A 39 -17.20 5.30 -1.88
N VAL A 40 -16.18 4.85 -2.62
CA VAL A 40 -14.80 5.25 -2.36
C VAL A 40 -14.56 6.68 -2.81
N THR A 41 -14.20 7.55 -1.85
CA THR A 41 -13.75 8.93 -2.11
C THR A 41 -12.32 9.08 -1.62
N LEU A 42 -11.41 9.41 -2.55
CA LEU A 42 -9.97 9.43 -2.31
C LEU A 42 -9.28 10.33 -3.34
N SER A 43 -8.18 10.99 -2.97
CA SER A 43 -7.33 11.71 -3.92
C SER A 43 -5.85 11.43 -3.70
N ALA A 44 -5.10 11.36 -4.80
CA ALA A 44 -3.64 11.45 -4.83
C ALA A 44 -3.26 12.86 -5.29
N GLU A 45 -2.45 13.56 -4.49
CA GLU A 45 -2.03 14.92 -4.76
C GLU A 45 -0.88 14.98 -5.79
N PRO A 46 -0.65 16.10 -6.46
CA PRO A 46 0.43 16.21 -7.45
C PRO A 46 1.81 15.86 -6.86
N GLY A 47 2.48 14.85 -7.46
CA GLY A 47 3.79 14.38 -7.02
C GLY A 47 3.78 13.46 -5.80
N GLU A 48 2.60 13.13 -5.29
CA GLU A 48 2.43 12.19 -4.17
C GLU A 48 2.53 10.75 -4.63
N VAL A 49 3.12 9.90 -3.79
CA VAL A 49 3.01 8.44 -3.86
C VAL A 49 1.94 7.99 -2.87
N LEU A 50 0.76 7.64 -3.38
CA LEU A 50 -0.35 7.11 -2.58
C LEU A 50 -0.37 5.58 -2.67
N CYS A 51 -0.25 4.89 -1.53
CA CYS A 51 -0.39 3.44 -1.48
C CYS A 51 -1.85 3.03 -1.20
N LEU A 52 -2.42 2.17 -2.05
CA LEU A 52 -3.70 1.51 -1.78
C LEU A 52 -3.41 0.17 -1.12
N LEU A 53 -3.79 0.03 0.14
CA LEU A 53 -3.49 -1.12 1.00
C LEU A 53 -4.79 -1.83 1.41
N GLY A 54 -4.72 -3.12 1.66
CA GLY A 54 -5.86 -3.90 2.17
C GLY A 54 -5.78 -5.37 1.77
N PRO A 55 -6.63 -6.23 2.34
CA PRO A 55 -6.65 -7.65 2.03
C PRO A 55 -7.03 -7.92 0.57
N SER A 56 -6.79 -9.15 0.11
CA SER A 56 -7.26 -9.59 -1.21
C SER A 56 -8.77 -9.44 -1.31
N GLY A 57 -9.28 -9.00 -2.47
CA GLY A 57 -10.70 -8.76 -2.68
C GLY A 57 -11.26 -7.45 -2.09
N SER A 58 -10.42 -6.56 -1.54
CA SER A 58 -10.88 -5.26 -1.01
C SER A 58 -11.18 -4.19 -2.08
N GLY A 59 -10.99 -4.49 -3.37
CA GLY A 59 -11.33 -3.58 -4.47
C GLY A 59 -10.18 -2.70 -5.00
N LYS A 60 -8.95 -2.84 -4.48
CA LYS A 60 -7.77 -2.02 -4.86
C LYS A 60 -7.47 -2.05 -6.36
N THR A 61 -7.28 -3.24 -6.93
CA THR A 61 -7.04 -3.44 -8.37
C THR A 61 -8.20 -2.93 -9.22
N THR A 62 -9.44 -3.09 -8.75
CA THR A 62 -10.63 -2.56 -9.45
C THR A 62 -10.61 -1.03 -9.48
N LEU A 63 -10.31 -0.37 -8.36
CA LEU A 63 -10.19 1.09 -8.28
C LEU A 63 -9.09 1.60 -9.22
N LEU A 64 -7.95 0.91 -9.24
CA LEU A 64 -6.83 1.23 -10.13
C LEU A 64 -7.21 1.04 -11.61
N ARG A 65 -7.92 -0.04 -11.97
CA ARG A 65 -8.40 -0.28 -13.35
C ARG A 65 -9.44 0.75 -13.79
N ILE A 66 -10.29 1.22 -12.87
CA ILE A 66 -11.24 2.33 -13.12
C ILE A 66 -10.44 3.60 -13.43
N ALA A 67 -9.40 3.94 -12.67
CA ALA A 67 -8.53 5.08 -12.96
C ALA A 67 -7.86 4.98 -14.33
N ALA A 68 -7.39 3.79 -14.69
CA ALA A 68 -6.77 3.52 -15.99
C ALA A 68 -7.77 3.55 -17.16
N GLY A 69 -9.09 3.42 -16.90
CA GLY A 69 -10.12 3.33 -17.95
C GLY A 69 -10.29 1.95 -18.55
N ILE A 70 -9.77 0.92 -17.88
CA ILE A 70 -9.92 -0.50 -18.27
C ILE A 70 -11.24 -1.05 -17.73
N GLU A 71 -11.70 -0.53 -16.57
CA GLU A 71 -12.94 -0.90 -15.93
C GLU A 71 -13.84 0.33 -15.81
N VAL A 72 -15.17 0.11 -15.82
CA VAL A 72 -16.16 1.18 -15.72
C VAL A 72 -16.84 1.12 -14.36
N GLN A 73 -16.83 2.21 -13.61
CA GLN A 73 -17.54 2.31 -12.35
C GLN A 73 -19.07 2.26 -12.57
N THR A 74 -19.80 1.74 -11.59
CA THR A 74 -21.28 1.73 -11.62
C THR A 74 -21.84 3.13 -11.37
N SER A 75 -21.20 3.91 -10.49
CA SER A 75 -21.50 5.33 -10.22
C SER A 75 -20.28 6.04 -9.63
N GLY A 76 -20.36 7.35 -9.48
CA GLY A 76 -19.26 8.21 -9.03
C GLY A 76 -18.46 8.78 -10.20
N ARG A 77 -17.40 9.54 -9.89
CA ARG A 77 -16.58 10.24 -10.87
C ARG A 77 -15.09 10.06 -10.61
N VAL A 78 -14.30 10.01 -11.69
CA VAL A 78 -12.85 10.08 -11.65
C VAL A 78 -12.41 11.38 -12.31
N LEU A 79 -11.59 12.17 -11.63
CA LEU A 79 -11.12 13.46 -12.09
C LEU A 79 -9.59 13.48 -12.17
N LEU A 80 -9.07 14.12 -13.21
CA LEU A 80 -7.65 14.43 -13.38
C LEU A 80 -7.49 15.95 -13.44
N ASN A 81 -6.82 16.57 -12.45
CA ASN A 81 -6.77 18.03 -12.28
C ASN A 81 -8.16 18.67 -12.41
N GLU A 82 -9.12 18.17 -11.62
CA GLU A 82 -10.53 18.62 -11.57
C GLU A 82 -11.34 18.39 -12.87
N ARG A 83 -10.70 17.91 -13.94
CA ARG A 83 -11.40 17.54 -15.17
C ARG A 83 -11.90 16.11 -15.05
N GLU A 84 -13.20 15.91 -15.25
CA GLU A 84 -13.82 14.58 -15.28
C GLU A 84 -13.27 13.76 -16.47
N ILE A 85 -12.73 12.56 -16.16
CA ILE A 85 -12.23 11.59 -17.14
C ILE A 85 -13.06 10.31 -17.17
N ALA A 86 -13.84 10.06 -16.13
CA ALA A 86 -14.89 9.02 -16.10
C ALA A 86 -16.00 9.43 -15.13
N GLY A 87 -17.25 9.36 -15.57
CA GLY A 87 -18.44 9.72 -14.79
C GLY A 87 -19.69 9.52 -15.62
N PRO A 88 -20.84 10.06 -15.14
CA PRO A 88 -22.14 9.84 -15.79
C PRO A 88 -22.21 10.30 -17.24
N SER A 89 -21.45 11.34 -17.60
CA SER A 89 -21.52 12.00 -18.92
C SER A 89 -20.24 11.83 -19.75
N VAL A 90 -19.15 11.35 -19.14
CA VAL A 90 -17.84 11.32 -19.77
C VAL A 90 -17.18 9.97 -19.48
N PHE A 91 -16.61 9.34 -20.51
CA PHE A 91 -15.70 8.22 -20.38
C PHE A 91 -14.56 8.39 -21.37
N LEU A 92 -13.40 8.77 -20.89
CA LEU A 92 -12.19 8.79 -21.70
C LEU A 92 -11.58 7.38 -21.74
N PRO A 93 -11.30 6.83 -22.93
CA PRO A 93 -10.62 5.54 -23.04
C PRO A 93 -9.17 5.64 -22.53
N PRO A 94 -8.51 4.53 -22.17
CA PRO A 94 -7.17 4.50 -21.55
C PRO A 94 -6.13 5.36 -22.24
N GLU A 95 -6.05 5.29 -23.56
CA GLU A 95 -5.05 6.00 -24.39
C GLU A 95 -5.21 7.55 -24.37
N LYS A 96 -6.32 8.06 -23.85
CA LYS A 96 -6.61 9.51 -23.73
C LYS A 96 -6.52 10.03 -22.30
N ARG A 97 -6.17 9.17 -21.31
CA ARG A 97 -6.18 9.57 -19.90
C ARG A 97 -4.89 10.18 -19.38
N SER A 98 -3.80 10.18 -20.13
CA SER A 98 -2.46 10.60 -19.65
C SER A 98 -2.04 9.85 -18.37
N VAL A 99 -2.35 8.56 -18.30
CA VAL A 99 -2.07 7.66 -17.18
C VAL A 99 -1.17 6.54 -17.67
N GLY A 100 -0.08 6.28 -16.95
CA GLY A 100 0.77 5.10 -17.17
C GLY A 100 0.30 3.96 -16.25
N LEU A 101 0.38 2.71 -16.71
CA LEU A 101 0.00 1.54 -15.93
C LEU A 101 1.09 0.48 -15.98
N VAL A 102 1.45 -0.01 -14.80
CA VAL A 102 2.30 -1.20 -14.59
C VAL A 102 1.43 -2.30 -13.99
N PHE A 103 1.34 -3.42 -14.71
CA PHE A 103 0.58 -4.60 -14.29
C PHE A 103 1.40 -5.50 -13.36
N GLN A 104 0.75 -6.32 -12.58
CA GLN A 104 1.35 -7.26 -11.62
C GLN A 104 2.30 -8.26 -12.31
N ASP A 105 1.97 -8.72 -13.52
CA ASP A 105 2.76 -9.65 -14.35
C ASP A 105 3.67 -8.92 -15.35
N PHE A 106 3.89 -7.61 -15.12
CA PHE A 106 4.65 -6.68 -15.98
C PHE A 106 4.06 -6.52 -17.39
N ALA A 107 3.29 -7.47 -17.90
CA ALA A 107 2.61 -7.49 -19.19
C ALA A 107 3.53 -7.04 -20.36
N LEU A 108 4.80 -7.47 -20.36
CA LEU A 108 5.71 -7.22 -21.46
C LEU A 108 5.31 -8.05 -22.69
N PHE A 109 5.39 -7.45 -23.87
CA PHE A 109 5.11 -8.15 -25.11
C PHE A 109 6.27 -9.10 -25.42
N PRO A 110 6.07 -10.44 -25.37
CA PRO A 110 7.17 -11.40 -25.46
C PRO A 110 7.77 -11.49 -26.87
N HIS A 111 7.04 -11.05 -27.89
CA HIS A 111 7.44 -11.03 -29.30
C HIS A 111 8.13 -9.74 -29.73
N LEU A 112 8.20 -8.73 -28.86
CA LEU A 112 8.88 -7.46 -29.08
C LEU A 112 10.20 -7.43 -28.28
N THR A 113 11.20 -6.76 -28.82
CA THR A 113 12.43 -6.45 -28.08
C THR A 113 12.15 -5.51 -26.90
N ILE A 114 13.12 -5.37 -26.01
CA ILE A 114 13.01 -4.46 -24.85
C ILE A 114 12.80 -3.01 -25.33
N LEU A 115 13.55 -2.58 -26.32
CA LEU A 115 13.39 -1.24 -26.93
C LEU A 115 12.00 -1.06 -27.54
N GLU A 116 11.50 -2.05 -28.27
CA GLU A 116 10.17 -2.02 -28.87
C GLU A 116 9.06 -2.01 -27.84
N ASN A 117 9.23 -2.74 -26.74
CA ASN A 117 8.32 -2.68 -25.58
C ASN A 117 8.21 -1.26 -25.03
N VAL A 118 9.33 -0.59 -24.77
CA VAL A 118 9.32 0.78 -24.24
C VAL A 118 8.79 1.79 -25.27
N ARG A 119 9.12 1.61 -26.55
CA ARG A 119 8.65 2.46 -27.63
C ARG A 119 7.15 2.34 -27.91
N PHE A 120 6.51 1.24 -27.51
CA PHE A 120 5.13 0.91 -27.88
C PHE A 120 4.12 2.03 -27.59
N GLY A 121 4.27 2.72 -26.43
CA GLY A 121 3.39 3.82 -26.02
C GLY A 121 3.71 5.18 -26.64
N LEU A 122 4.79 5.32 -27.42
CA LEU A 122 5.27 6.60 -27.95
C LEU A 122 4.69 6.92 -29.35
N THR A 123 3.38 6.67 -29.53
CA THR A 123 2.69 6.78 -30.83
C THR A 123 2.55 8.21 -31.34
N ALA A 124 2.69 9.23 -30.49
CA ALA A 124 2.61 10.64 -30.87
C ALA A 124 3.91 11.20 -31.44
N LEU A 125 5.03 10.44 -31.33
CA LEU A 125 6.35 10.84 -31.80
C LEU A 125 6.68 10.21 -33.16
N SER A 126 7.59 10.84 -33.90
CA SER A 126 8.19 10.20 -35.07
C SER A 126 8.97 8.94 -34.64
N ARG A 127 9.23 8.04 -35.63
CA ARG A 127 9.95 6.79 -35.32
C ARG A 127 11.33 7.03 -34.70
N GLU A 128 12.05 8.03 -35.17
CA GLU A 128 13.39 8.38 -34.67
C GLU A 128 13.33 9.00 -33.26
N GLU A 129 12.37 9.90 -33.01
CA GLU A 129 12.14 10.49 -31.68
C GLU A 129 11.70 9.43 -30.68
N ALA A 130 10.76 8.55 -31.07
CA ALA A 130 10.29 7.46 -30.20
C ALA A 130 11.43 6.49 -29.84
N GLN A 131 12.33 6.18 -30.78
CA GLN A 131 13.48 5.33 -30.51
C GLN A 131 14.46 5.99 -29.54
N ARG A 132 14.71 7.29 -29.69
CA ARG A 132 15.59 8.06 -28.81
C ARG A 132 15.03 8.14 -27.39
N GLU A 133 13.75 8.48 -27.25
CA GLU A 133 13.08 8.56 -25.92
C GLU A 133 13.02 7.18 -25.25
N ALA A 134 12.79 6.11 -26.01
CA ALA A 134 12.82 4.75 -25.47
C ALA A 134 14.21 4.37 -24.95
N LEU A 135 15.28 4.68 -25.68
CA LEU A 135 16.66 4.46 -25.21
C LEU A 135 16.99 5.27 -23.96
N ILE A 136 16.60 6.56 -23.92
CA ILE A 136 16.77 7.39 -22.72
C ILE A 136 16.01 6.77 -21.51
N SER A 137 14.80 6.25 -21.75
CA SER A 137 14.02 5.59 -20.70
C SER A 137 14.67 4.30 -20.21
N LEU A 138 15.26 3.49 -21.10
CA LEU A 138 16.04 2.31 -20.73
C LEU A 138 17.31 2.67 -19.97
N GLN A 139 18.01 3.73 -20.36
CA GLN A 139 19.20 4.21 -19.66
C GLN A 139 18.88 4.63 -18.22
N ARG A 140 17.74 5.28 -17.99
CA ARG A 140 17.30 5.68 -16.63
C ARG A 140 17.07 4.48 -15.69
N VAL A 141 16.78 3.31 -16.23
CA VAL A 141 16.58 2.07 -15.46
C VAL A 141 17.78 1.11 -15.59
N GLY A 142 18.89 1.54 -16.22
CA GLY A 142 20.14 0.79 -16.34
C GLY A 142 20.02 -0.46 -17.23
N LEU A 143 19.20 -0.41 -18.30
CA LEU A 143 18.92 -1.54 -19.18
C LEU A 143 19.14 -1.22 -20.67
N GLU A 144 19.92 -0.20 -20.99
CA GLU A 144 20.24 0.19 -22.37
C GLU A 144 20.96 -0.91 -23.14
N ASP A 145 21.82 -1.69 -22.50
CA ASP A 145 22.56 -2.80 -23.12
C ASP A 145 21.65 -3.95 -23.56
N TYR A 146 20.46 -4.05 -22.96
CA TYR A 146 19.45 -5.06 -23.29
C TYR A 146 18.44 -4.60 -24.36
N ALA A 147 18.61 -3.42 -24.96
CA ALA A 147 17.65 -2.82 -25.89
C ALA A 147 17.16 -3.78 -26.99
N ASN A 148 18.08 -4.58 -27.56
CA ASN A 148 17.80 -5.53 -28.64
C ASN A 148 17.47 -6.95 -28.14
N ALA A 149 17.48 -7.20 -26.83
CA ALA A 149 17.09 -8.48 -26.25
C ALA A 149 15.57 -8.61 -26.13
N TYR A 150 15.08 -9.82 -25.85
CA TYR A 150 13.68 -10.11 -25.60
C TYR A 150 13.40 -10.27 -24.10
N PRO A 151 12.14 -10.07 -23.62
CA PRO A 151 11.81 -10.12 -22.21
C PRO A 151 12.25 -11.37 -21.47
N HIS A 152 12.24 -12.54 -22.11
CA HIS A 152 12.56 -13.83 -21.50
C HIS A 152 14.02 -13.99 -21.04
N VAL A 153 14.93 -13.11 -21.50
CA VAL A 153 16.35 -13.15 -21.08
C VAL A 153 16.58 -12.36 -19.79
N LEU A 154 15.58 -11.56 -19.37
CA LEU A 154 15.67 -10.72 -18.18
C LEU A 154 15.16 -11.43 -16.91
N SER A 155 15.79 -11.15 -15.79
CA SER A 155 15.24 -11.48 -14.46
C SER A 155 13.93 -10.73 -14.19
N GLY A 156 13.13 -11.20 -13.22
CA GLY A 156 11.87 -10.55 -12.86
C GLY A 156 12.03 -9.06 -12.48
N GLY A 157 13.10 -8.71 -11.76
CA GLY A 157 13.37 -7.31 -11.41
C GLY A 157 13.75 -6.44 -12.62
N GLU A 158 14.47 -7.00 -13.58
CA GLU A 158 14.78 -6.31 -14.84
C GLU A 158 13.52 -6.15 -15.70
N GLN A 159 12.67 -7.17 -15.79
CA GLN A 159 11.38 -7.08 -16.47
C GLN A 159 10.49 -5.99 -15.87
N GLN A 160 10.45 -5.89 -14.54
CA GLN A 160 9.75 -4.82 -13.85
C GLN A 160 10.29 -3.44 -14.22
N ARG A 161 11.62 -3.26 -14.23
CA ARG A 161 12.23 -1.98 -14.65
C ARG A 161 11.89 -1.62 -16.10
N VAL A 162 11.84 -2.60 -17.01
CA VAL A 162 11.37 -2.37 -18.39
C VAL A 162 9.89 -1.95 -18.40
N ALA A 163 9.02 -2.60 -17.64
CA ALA A 163 7.61 -2.23 -17.54
C ALA A 163 7.42 -0.82 -16.98
N LEU A 164 8.22 -0.44 -15.99
CA LEU A 164 8.26 0.92 -15.45
C LEU A 164 8.74 1.93 -16.50
N ALA A 165 9.83 1.64 -17.22
CA ALA A 165 10.34 2.47 -18.30
C ALA A 165 9.28 2.65 -19.40
N ARG A 166 8.57 1.57 -19.80
CA ARG A 166 7.48 1.61 -20.77
C ARG A 166 6.33 2.51 -20.32
N ALA A 167 5.91 2.38 -19.06
CA ALA A 167 4.81 3.16 -18.49
C ALA A 167 5.18 4.65 -18.37
N MET A 168 6.45 4.96 -18.08
CA MET A 168 6.95 6.33 -17.88
C MET A 168 7.41 7.03 -19.14
N ALA A 169 7.79 6.29 -20.21
CA ALA A 169 8.30 6.87 -21.44
C ALA A 169 7.34 7.90 -22.09
N PRO A 170 6.00 7.68 -22.10
CA PRO A 170 5.05 8.68 -22.60
C PRO A 170 4.89 9.91 -21.68
N ARG A 171 5.59 9.94 -20.53
CA ARG A 171 5.49 11.00 -19.52
C ARG A 171 4.07 11.21 -19.03
N PRO A 172 3.45 10.18 -18.43
CA PRO A 172 2.08 10.28 -17.93
C PRO A 172 1.98 11.28 -16.76
N ALA A 173 0.80 11.87 -16.58
CA ALA A 173 0.52 12.75 -15.46
C ALA A 173 0.37 11.98 -14.13
N VAL A 174 -0.07 10.71 -14.22
CA VAL A 174 -0.22 9.80 -13.09
C VAL A 174 0.30 8.41 -13.49
N LEU A 175 1.04 7.76 -12.60
CA LEU A 175 1.48 6.39 -12.72
C LEU A 175 0.68 5.48 -11.79
N LEU A 176 0.09 4.43 -12.32
CA LEU A 176 -0.63 3.41 -11.59
C LEU A 176 0.18 2.11 -11.58
N MET A 177 0.33 1.48 -10.43
CA MET A 177 1.09 0.24 -10.28
C MET A 177 0.28 -0.78 -9.48
N ASP A 178 -0.01 -1.93 -10.09
CA ASP A 178 -0.77 -3.03 -9.47
C ASP A 178 0.20 -4.09 -8.97
N GLU A 179 0.40 -4.15 -7.65
CA GLU A 179 1.30 -5.10 -6.94
C GLU A 179 2.69 -5.25 -7.62
N PRO A 180 3.40 -4.14 -7.89
CA PRO A 180 4.57 -4.17 -8.77
C PRO A 180 5.71 -5.04 -8.26
N PHE A 181 5.76 -5.39 -6.98
CA PHE A 181 6.86 -6.15 -6.39
C PHE A 181 6.48 -7.57 -5.94
N SER A 182 5.26 -8.03 -6.21
CA SER A 182 4.74 -9.32 -5.72
C SER A 182 5.49 -10.54 -6.27
N GLY A 183 5.97 -10.46 -7.51
CA GLY A 183 6.69 -11.54 -8.20
C GLY A 183 8.20 -11.61 -7.93
N LEU A 184 8.75 -10.73 -7.09
CA LEU A 184 10.18 -10.65 -6.83
C LEU A 184 10.59 -11.46 -5.59
N ASP A 185 11.80 -12.04 -5.62
CA ASP A 185 12.39 -12.62 -4.42
C ASP A 185 12.71 -11.54 -3.36
N SER A 186 12.77 -11.95 -2.09
CA SER A 186 12.89 -11.02 -0.96
C SER A 186 14.15 -10.16 -0.97
N ARG A 187 15.27 -10.66 -1.53
CA ARG A 187 16.54 -9.91 -1.57
C ARG A 187 16.51 -8.83 -2.66
N LEU A 188 15.88 -9.16 -3.79
CA LEU A 188 15.76 -8.25 -4.92
C LEU A 188 14.70 -7.16 -4.67
N LYS A 189 13.66 -7.48 -3.89
CA LYS A 189 12.57 -6.53 -3.57
C LYS A 189 13.06 -5.20 -3.03
N ASP A 190 13.97 -5.21 -2.07
CA ASP A 190 14.42 -3.98 -1.40
C ASP A 190 15.20 -3.05 -2.35
N SER A 191 16.07 -3.61 -3.21
CA SER A 191 16.80 -2.83 -4.22
C SER A 191 15.85 -2.24 -5.26
N VAL A 192 14.98 -3.07 -5.83
CA VAL A 192 14.03 -2.63 -6.88
C VAL A 192 13.01 -1.61 -6.34
N ARG A 193 12.58 -1.75 -5.08
CA ARG A 193 11.73 -0.73 -4.42
C ARG A 193 12.44 0.61 -4.29
N ALA A 194 13.69 0.60 -3.79
CA ALA A 194 14.48 1.83 -3.64
C ALA A 194 14.68 2.53 -4.99
N GLU A 195 15.08 1.78 -6.01
CA GLU A 195 15.25 2.29 -7.37
C GLU A 195 13.94 2.86 -7.94
N THR A 196 12.82 2.16 -7.74
CA THR A 196 11.49 2.62 -8.18
C THR A 196 11.10 3.93 -7.49
N LEU A 197 11.29 4.00 -6.16
CA LEU A 197 10.99 5.21 -5.38
C LEU A 197 11.85 6.40 -5.83
N ASP A 198 13.13 6.17 -6.07
CA ASP A 198 14.03 7.20 -6.59
C ASP A 198 13.60 7.72 -7.96
N LEU A 199 13.18 6.82 -8.86
CA LEU A 199 12.64 7.21 -10.17
C LEU A 199 11.35 8.04 -10.04
N LEU A 200 10.42 7.65 -9.15
CA LEU A 200 9.19 8.38 -8.89
C LEU A 200 9.47 9.78 -8.35
N ARG A 201 10.37 9.91 -7.36
CA ARG A 201 10.76 11.18 -6.77
C ARG A 201 11.45 12.11 -7.77
N HIS A 202 12.37 11.58 -8.58
CA HIS A 202 13.06 12.36 -9.61
C HIS A 202 12.12 12.83 -10.73
N SER A 203 11.15 12.00 -11.11
CA SER A 203 10.16 12.36 -12.12
C SER A 203 9.10 13.32 -11.62
N ARG A 204 8.93 13.46 -10.30
CA ARG A 204 7.82 14.14 -9.63
C ARG A 204 6.44 13.68 -10.12
N ALA A 205 6.34 12.46 -10.63
CA ALA A 205 5.08 11.89 -11.07
C ALA A 205 4.17 11.60 -9.87
N THR A 206 2.89 11.87 -10.01
CA THR A 206 1.89 11.34 -9.05
C THR A 206 1.81 9.84 -9.26
N ALA A 207 1.85 9.06 -8.19
CA ALA A 207 1.77 7.60 -8.30
C ALA A 207 0.71 7.01 -7.36
N ILE A 208 -0.02 6.00 -7.84
CA ILE A 208 -0.84 5.14 -7.01
C ILE A 208 -0.28 3.73 -7.08
N VAL A 209 0.10 3.18 -5.93
CA VAL A 209 0.69 1.85 -5.79
C VAL A 209 -0.27 0.95 -5.02
N VAL A 210 -0.74 -0.11 -5.64
CA VAL A 210 -1.52 -1.16 -4.96
C VAL A 210 -0.58 -2.16 -4.35
N THR A 211 -0.79 -2.49 -3.10
CA THR A 211 -0.08 -3.57 -2.40
C THR A 211 -0.97 -4.20 -1.33
N HIS A 212 -0.64 -5.42 -0.91
CA HIS A 212 -1.23 -6.08 0.26
C HIS A 212 -0.24 -6.14 1.44
N ASP A 213 0.97 -5.64 1.26
CA ASP A 213 2.05 -5.65 2.24
C ASP A 213 2.13 -4.29 2.95
N ALA A 214 1.84 -4.27 4.27
CA ALA A 214 1.85 -3.06 5.08
C ALA A 214 3.24 -2.43 5.18
N GLU A 215 4.31 -3.25 5.27
CA GLU A 215 5.68 -2.76 5.35
C GLU A 215 6.09 -2.09 4.02
N GLU A 216 5.68 -2.67 2.91
CA GLU A 216 5.88 -2.10 1.58
C GLU A 216 5.19 -0.73 1.46
N ALA A 217 3.90 -0.65 1.85
CA ALA A 217 3.15 0.59 1.82
C ALA A 217 3.78 1.68 2.72
N MET A 218 4.26 1.32 3.92
CA MET A 218 4.92 2.25 4.84
C MET A 218 6.27 2.77 4.32
N ARG A 219 6.97 1.98 3.50
CA ARG A 219 8.27 2.38 2.91
C ARG A 219 8.12 3.26 1.67
N LEU A 220 7.06 3.05 0.89
CA LEU A 220 6.86 3.68 -0.42
C LEU A 220 5.98 4.93 -0.36
N GLY A 221 4.89 4.86 0.41
CA GLY A 221 3.83 5.85 0.37
C GLY A 221 4.11 7.09 1.19
N ASP A 222 3.85 8.26 0.60
CA ASP A 222 3.70 9.50 1.35
C ASP A 222 2.42 9.43 2.19
N ARG A 223 1.35 8.85 1.61
CA ARG A 223 0.11 8.47 2.29
C ARG A 223 -0.32 7.06 1.90
N ILE A 224 -1.08 6.45 2.81
CA ILE A 224 -1.63 5.11 2.65
C ILE A 224 -3.14 5.18 2.81
N ALA A 225 -3.88 4.60 1.86
CA ALA A 225 -5.33 4.42 1.92
C ALA A 225 -5.62 2.94 2.18
N LEU A 226 -6.14 2.63 3.37
CA LEU A 226 -6.49 1.27 3.78
C LEU A 226 -7.94 0.98 3.38
N LEU A 227 -8.13 -0.05 2.55
CA LEU A 227 -9.45 -0.52 2.09
C LEU A 227 -9.82 -1.86 2.73
N ARG A 228 -11.11 -2.03 3.06
CA ARG A 228 -11.71 -3.32 3.49
C ARG A 228 -13.11 -3.45 2.90
N GLY A 229 -13.40 -4.59 2.26
CA GLY A 229 -14.75 -4.89 1.73
C GLY A 229 -15.30 -3.84 0.75
N GLY A 230 -14.43 -3.23 -0.05
CA GLY A 230 -14.81 -2.20 -1.03
C GLY A 230 -14.96 -0.78 -0.47
N ALA A 231 -14.73 -0.56 0.81
CA ALA A 231 -14.84 0.74 1.46
C ALA A 231 -13.47 1.22 1.98
N LEU A 232 -13.31 2.54 2.07
CA LEU A 232 -12.15 3.18 2.66
C LEU A 232 -12.27 3.13 4.19
N VAL A 233 -11.27 2.55 4.86
CA VAL A 233 -11.21 2.45 6.32
C VAL A 233 -10.51 3.67 6.93
N GLN A 234 -9.35 4.00 6.39
CA GLN A 234 -8.53 5.11 6.88
C GLN A 234 -7.54 5.57 5.79
N VAL A 235 -7.25 6.87 5.76
CA VAL A 235 -6.17 7.47 4.94
C VAL A 235 -5.30 8.32 5.85
N GLY A 236 -4.00 8.23 5.66
CA GLY A 236 -3.05 9.06 6.40
C GLY A 236 -1.61 8.65 6.09
N THR A 237 -0.65 9.25 6.79
CA THR A 237 0.75 8.85 6.76
C THR A 237 0.94 7.48 7.44
N ALA A 238 2.06 6.82 7.16
CA ALA A 238 2.40 5.56 7.83
C ALA A 238 2.38 5.69 9.37
N GLU A 239 2.91 6.81 9.88
CA GLU A 239 2.94 7.12 11.31
C GLU A 239 1.53 7.27 11.91
N GLU A 240 0.62 7.96 11.20
CA GLU A 240 -0.76 8.13 11.64
C GLU A 240 -1.51 6.80 11.68
N LEU A 241 -1.40 5.97 10.62
CA LEU A 241 -2.09 4.68 10.57
C LEU A 241 -1.55 3.70 11.62
N TYR A 242 -0.25 3.76 11.91
CA TYR A 242 0.38 2.93 12.93
C TYR A 242 0.01 3.40 14.34
N ASN A 243 0.18 4.71 14.65
CA ASN A 243 0.02 5.23 16.01
C ASN A 243 -1.44 5.56 16.38
N ARG A 244 -2.29 5.89 15.40
CA ARG A 244 -3.70 6.29 15.58
C ARG A 244 -4.62 5.53 14.63
N PRO A 245 -4.63 4.19 14.68
CA PRO A 245 -5.52 3.40 13.83
C PRO A 245 -6.99 3.68 14.16
N ALA A 246 -7.80 3.82 13.12
CA ALA A 246 -9.22 4.16 13.25
C ALA A 246 -10.06 3.06 13.94
N ASN A 247 -9.62 1.81 13.87
CA ASN A 247 -10.29 0.66 14.46
C ASN A 247 -9.31 -0.51 14.65
N LEU A 248 -9.80 -1.58 15.27
CA LEU A 248 -9.01 -2.78 15.52
C LEU A 248 -8.47 -3.42 14.24
N PHE A 249 -9.26 -3.41 13.15
CA PHE A 249 -8.80 -3.93 11.87
C PHE A 249 -7.60 -3.15 11.34
N ALA A 250 -7.64 -1.82 11.38
CA ALA A 250 -6.51 -0.98 10.97
C ALA A 250 -5.28 -1.26 11.84
N ALA A 251 -5.43 -1.35 13.17
CA ALA A 251 -4.34 -1.68 14.08
C ALA A 251 -3.72 -3.05 13.77
N ALA A 252 -4.54 -4.07 13.54
CA ALA A 252 -4.11 -5.43 13.24
C ALA A 252 -3.47 -5.56 11.85
N PHE A 253 -3.79 -4.64 10.92
CA PHE A 253 -3.20 -4.65 9.59
C PHE A 253 -1.74 -4.19 9.59
N PHE A 254 -1.40 -3.22 10.45
CA PHE A 254 -0.06 -2.65 10.55
C PHE A 254 0.84 -3.31 11.61
N SER A 255 0.27 -4.12 12.51
CA SER A 255 1.06 -4.78 13.56
C SER A 255 0.38 -6.04 14.08
N GLU A 256 1.19 -7.02 14.51
CA GLU A 256 0.67 -8.16 15.26
C GLU A 256 0.26 -7.70 16.68
N LEU A 257 -0.91 -8.18 17.12
CA LEU A 257 -1.54 -7.74 18.36
C LEU A 257 -1.91 -8.92 19.27
N ASN A 258 -1.83 -8.69 20.59
CA ASN A 258 -2.63 -9.41 21.56
C ASN A 258 -3.92 -8.63 21.78
N VAL A 259 -5.07 -9.28 21.70
CA VAL A 259 -6.37 -8.62 21.85
C VAL A 259 -7.12 -9.21 23.05
N PHE A 260 -7.57 -8.34 23.93
CA PHE A 260 -8.32 -8.70 25.13
C PHE A 260 -9.71 -8.07 25.06
N SER A 261 -10.75 -8.88 25.17
CA SER A 261 -12.13 -8.41 25.24
C SER A 261 -12.50 -8.10 26.69
N THR A 262 -13.01 -6.91 26.95
CA THR A 262 -13.41 -6.47 28.29
C THR A 262 -14.54 -5.43 28.20
N ILE A 263 -14.89 -4.82 29.33
CA ILE A 263 -15.92 -3.79 29.43
C ILE A 263 -15.29 -2.54 30.04
N ALA A 264 -15.60 -1.38 29.47
CA ALA A 264 -15.19 -0.09 30.02
C ALA A 264 -16.00 0.21 31.33
N SER A 265 -15.32 0.64 32.36
CA SER A 265 -15.94 1.03 33.62
C SER A 265 -15.09 2.09 34.34
N GLY A 266 -15.72 3.17 34.82
CA GLY A 266 -15.04 4.26 35.52
C GLY A 266 -13.93 4.90 34.70
N GLY A 267 -14.09 5.00 33.37
CA GLY A 267 -13.11 5.57 32.44
C GLY A 267 -11.86 4.68 32.22
N THR A 268 -11.91 3.41 32.63
CA THR A 268 -10.81 2.43 32.46
C THR A 268 -11.34 1.09 31.95
N ALA A 269 -10.43 0.25 31.46
CA ALA A 269 -10.70 -1.13 31.06
C ALA A 269 -9.67 -2.04 31.74
N GLU A 270 -10.16 -3.06 32.47
CA GLU A 270 -9.33 -4.05 33.16
C GLU A 270 -8.98 -5.19 32.20
N THR A 271 -7.71 -5.57 32.14
CA THR A 271 -7.22 -6.70 31.36
C THR A 271 -6.21 -7.52 32.15
N PRO A 272 -5.94 -8.77 31.77
CA PRO A 272 -4.87 -9.57 32.34
C PRO A 272 -3.47 -8.94 32.21
N VAL A 273 -3.29 -7.99 31.29
CA VAL A 273 -2.02 -7.28 31.06
C VAL A 273 -2.03 -5.87 31.68
N GLY A 274 -2.97 -5.59 32.56
CA GLY A 274 -3.06 -4.34 33.30
C GLY A 274 -4.29 -3.50 33.01
N ARG A 275 -4.42 -2.41 33.76
CA ARG A 275 -5.50 -1.43 33.62
C ARG A 275 -5.14 -0.39 32.57
N VAL A 276 -6.04 -0.13 31.64
CA VAL A 276 -5.88 0.84 30.55
C VAL A 276 -6.91 1.97 30.64
N ALA A 277 -6.52 3.16 30.22
CA ALA A 277 -7.44 4.29 30.10
C ALA A 277 -8.46 4.02 28.97
N ALA A 278 -9.75 4.17 29.28
CA ALA A 278 -10.87 4.01 28.38
C ALA A 278 -11.87 5.19 28.53
N ALA A 279 -11.36 6.39 28.82
CA ALA A 279 -12.15 7.59 29.14
C ALA A 279 -13.09 8.04 27.99
N GLY A 280 -12.86 7.57 26.75
CA GLY A 280 -13.73 7.86 25.61
C GLY A 280 -14.96 6.96 25.50
N PHE A 281 -15.12 5.97 26.41
CA PHE A 281 -16.21 5.00 26.35
C PHE A 281 -17.11 5.11 27.58
N ALA A 282 -18.42 4.97 27.36
CA ALA A 282 -19.38 4.94 28.47
C ALA A 282 -19.22 3.65 29.30
N ASP A 283 -19.58 3.71 30.59
CA ASP A 283 -19.58 2.54 31.47
C ASP A 283 -20.51 1.45 30.90
N GLY A 284 -20.03 0.22 30.90
CA GLY A 284 -20.71 -0.93 30.32
C GLY A 284 -20.45 -1.17 28.83
N THR A 285 -19.73 -0.26 28.14
CA THR A 285 -19.40 -0.44 26.72
C THR A 285 -18.42 -1.61 26.56
N PRO A 286 -18.74 -2.63 25.69
CA PRO A 286 -17.80 -3.66 25.31
C PRO A 286 -16.64 -3.06 24.52
N VAL A 287 -15.41 -3.33 24.96
CA VAL A 287 -14.20 -2.81 24.29
C VAL A 287 -13.20 -3.93 24.00
N SER A 288 -12.42 -3.74 22.96
CA SER A 288 -11.25 -4.54 22.63
C SER A 288 -10.00 -3.73 23.00
N VAL A 289 -9.22 -4.24 23.92
CA VAL A 289 -7.90 -3.71 24.26
C VAL A 289 -6.87 -4.48 23.45
N ALA A 290 -6.13 -3.77 22.60
CA ALA A 290 -5.11 -4.35 21.74
C ALA A 290 -3.72 -3.90 22.19
N LEU A 291 -2.80 -4.85 22.37
CA LEU A 291 -1.42 -4.59 22.75
C LEU A 291 -0.49 -5.15 21.67
N ARG A 292 0.39 -4.31 21.13
CA ARG A 292 1.40 -4.76 20.18
C ARG A 292 2.34 -5.78 20.81
N LEU A 293 2.85 -6.72 20.00
CA LEU A 293 3.79 -7.71 20.51
C LEU A 293 5.08 -7.08 21.06
N SER A 294 5.48 -5.92 20.54
CA SER A 294 6.59 -5.12 21.07
C SER A 294 6.26 -4.36 22.36
N GLY A 295 5.00 -4.32 22.75
CA GLY A 295 4.51 -3.50 23.85
C GLY A 295 4.82 -4.03 25.26
N PHE A 296 5.63 -5.07 25.39
CA PHE A 296 6.12 -5.59 26.65
C PHE A 296 7.61 -5.29 26.88
N ASP A 297 7.93 -4.80 28.07
CA ASP A 297 9.26 -4.91 28.63
C ASP A 297 9.33 -6.20 29.46
N VAL A 298 10.35 -7.02 29.21
CA VAL A 298 10.54 -8.30 29.89
C VAL A 298 11.70 -8.21 30.88
N SER A 299 11.57 -8.83 32.05
CA SER A 299 12.60 -8.88 33.07
C SER A 299 12.60 -10.22 33.79
N GLU A 300 13.77 -10.65 34.29
CA GLU A 300 13.93 -11.89 35.04
C GLU A 300 13.64 -11.72 36.51
N SER A 301 13.57 -10.50 37.03
CA SER A 301 13.53 -10.21 38.49
C SER A 301 12.39 -9.31 38.92
N GLN A 302 11.86 -8.45 38.06
CA GLN A 302 10.85 -7.45 38.44
C GLN A 302 9.94 -7.04 37.30
N GLY A 303 8.70 -6.72 37.60
CA GLY A 303 7.68 -6.24 36.65
C GLY A 303 6.30 -6.25 37.31
N GLU A 304 5.29 -5.87 36.54
CA GLU A 304 3.90 -5.76 37.03
C GLU A 304 3.15 -7.10 36.95
N ILE A 305 3.55 -7.97 36.00
CA ILE A 305 2.81 -9.19 35.66
C ILE A 305 3.79 -10.36 35.65
N GLN A 306 3.50 -11.40 36.43
CA GLN A 306 4.23 -12.66 36.31
C GLN A 306 3.78 -13.43 35.07
N ALA A 307 4.73 -14.00 34.37
CA ALA A 307 4.46 -14.81 33.18
C ALA A 307 5.44 -15.98 33.07
N ARG A 308 5.00 -17.05 32.44
CA ARG A 308 5.82 -18.22 32.16
C ARG A 308 6.04 -18.37 30.66
N VAL A 309 7.29 -18.48 30.23
CA VAL A 309 7.66 -18.73 28.84
C VAL A 309 7.28 -20.16 28.45
N LEU A 310 6.34 -20.29 27.51
CA LEU A 310 5.90 -21.55 26.92
C LEU A 310 6.77 -21.95 25.73
N SER A 311 7.02 -20.99 24.85
CA SER A 311 7.90 -21.17 23.69
C SER A 311 8.75 -19.93 23.42
N ARG A 312 9.89 -20.14 22.76
CA ARG A 312 10.83 -19.10 22.38
C ARG A 312 11.34 -19.38 20.96
N ARG A 313 11.15 -18.44 20.05
CA ARG A 313 11.61 -18.55 18.66
C ARG A 313 12.58 -17.43 18.35
N PHE A 314 13.77 -17.81 17.91
CA PHE A 314 14.80 -16.87 17.46
C PHE A 314 14.48 -16.39 16.04
N LEU A 315 14.37 -15.07 15.84
CA LEU A 315 14.10 -14.40 14.57
C LEU A 315 15.21 -13.42 14.17
N GLY A 316 16.45 -13.70 14.59
CA GLY A 316 17.61 -12.84 14.33
C GLY A 316 17.78 -11.79 15.44
N VAL A 317 17.51 -10.52 15.16
CA VAL A 317 17.67 -9.42 16.13
C VAL A 317 16.63 -9.41 17.25
N VAL A 318 15.54 -10.16 17.06
CA VAL A 318 14.45 -10.30 18.03
C VAL A 318 14.12 -11.77 18.27
N GLU A 319 13.42 -12.02 19.36
CA GLU A 319 12.81 -13.29 19.70
C GLU A 319 11.31 -13.11 19.87
N LEU A 320 10.55 -14.09 19.39
CA LEU A 320 9.13 -14.21 19.64
C LEU A 320 8.91 -15.18 20.81
N LEU A 321 8.28 -14.68 21.86
CA LEU A 321 7.91 -15.44 23.04
C LEU A 321 6.41 -15.73 23.01
N GLU A 322 6.02 -16.95 23.39
CA GLU A 322 4.66 -17.30 23.81
C GLU A 322 4.66 -17.46 25.32
N LEU A 323 3.76 -16.77 25.97
CA LEU A 323 3.75 -16.59 27.43
C LEU A 323 2.41 -17.03 28.02
N ALA A 324 2.45 -17.85 29.06
CA ALA A 324 1.31 -18.04 29.93
C ALA A 324 1.23 -16.86 30.89
N VAL A 325 0.16 -16.09 30.81
CA VAL A 325 -0.15 -14.98 31.68
C VAL A 325 -1.41 -15.33 32.51
N PRO A 326 -1.43 -15.16 33.83
CA PRO A 326 -2.62 -15.43 34.64
C PRO A 326 -3.83 -14.62 34.14
N GLY A 327 -4.99 -15.28 34.04
CA GLY A 327 -6.22 -14.64 33.55
C GLY A 327 -6.38 -14.57 32.03
N THR A 328 -5.48 -15.18 31.25
CA THR A 328 -5.65 -15.33 29.81
C THR A 328 -5.96 -16.77 29.45
N GLU A 329 -6.91 -16.96 28.52
CA GLU A 329 -7.23 -18.28 27.95
C GLU A 329 -6.22 -18.71 26.89
N MET A 330 -5.70 -17.74 26.15
CA MET A 330 -4.74 -17.96 25.06
C MET A 330 -3.35 -17.43 25.47
N PRO A 331 -2.27 -18.05 24.99
CA PRO A 331 -0.93 -17.53 25.21
C PRO A 331 -0.79 -16.10 24.69
N VAL A 332 -0.18 -15.23 25.52
CA VAL A 332 0.19 -13.88 25.14
C VAL A 332 1.51 -13.94 24.38
N ARG A 333 1.61 -13.22 23.26
CA ARG A 333 2.83 -13.16 22.46
C ARG A 333 3.59 -11.88 22.74
N ALA A 334 4.91 -11.97 22.85
CA ALA A 334 5.79 -10.82 23.01
C ALA A 334 6.97 -10.91 22.03
N ARG A 335 7.31 -9.78 21.41
CA ARG A 335 8.50 -9.63 20.57
C ARG A 335 9.53 -8.82 21.34
N VAL A 336 10.63 -9.45 21.69
CA VAL A 336 11.69 -8.87 22.53
C VAL A 336 13.02 -8.88 21.81
N ARG A 337 13.98 -8.07 22.24
CA ARG A 337 15.34 -8.12 21.69
C ARG A 337 15.99 -9.47 22.01
N CYS A 338 16.76 -9.99 21.08
CA CYS A 338 17.58 -11.18 21.31
C CYS A 338 18.51 -10.94 22.51
N GLY A 339 18.56 -11.92 23.43
CA GLY A 339 19.35 -11.81 24.66
C GLY A 339 18.71 -11.00 25.81
N ALA A 340 17.46 -10.58 25.68
CA ALA A 340 16.73 -9.94 26.77
C ALA A 340 16.49 -10.89 27.97
N LEU A 341 16.51 -12.18 27.72
CA LEU A 341 16.36 -13.23 28.75
C LEU A 341 17.51 -14.24 28.64
N SER A 342 17.97 -14.74 29.79
CA SER A 342 18.96 -15.80 29.86
C SER A 342 18.45 -17.10 29.23
N ALA A 343 19.37 -17.92 28.74
CA ALA A 343 19.03 -19.21 28.14
C ALA A 343 18.30 -20.10 29.16
N GLY A 344 17.17 -20.70 28.77
CA GLY A 344 16.39 -21.59 29.62
C GLY A 344 15.53 -20.91 30.69
N ARG A 345 15.57 -19.58 30.84
CA ARG A 345 14.69 -18.85 31.77
C ARG A 345 13.23 -19.05 31.40
N ARG A 346 12.40 -19.51 32.33
CA ARG A 346 10.98 -19.77 32.11
C ARG A 346 10.08 -18.80 32.87
N ASP A 347 10.40 -18.46 34.11
CA ASP A 347 9.59 -17.57 34.89
C ASP A 347 10.16 -16.16 34.79
N ILE A 348 9.32 -15.24 34.32
CA ILE A 348 9.68 -13.86 33.96
C ILE A 348 8.62 -12.86 34.45
N TRP A 349 8.97 -11.61 34.40
CA TRP A 349 8.09 -10.49 34.71
C TRP A 349 7.88 -9.66 33.44
N LEU A 350 6.67 -9.12 33.26
CA LEU A 350 6.29 -8.22 32.17
C LEU A 350 5.90 -6.87 32.74
N THR A 351 6.25 -5.82 32.04
CA THR A 351 5.71 -4.48 32.23
C THR A 351 5.12 -4.02 30.89
N THR A 352 3.88 -3.55 30.91
CA THR A 352 3.18 -3.14 29.69
C THR A 352 3.51 -1.69 29.35
N ARG A 353 3.96 -1.44 28.15
CA ARG A 353 4.18 -0.08 27.64
C ARG A 353 2.85 0.57 27.26
N ARG A 354 2.43 1.58 28.01
CA ARG A 354 1.12 2.24 27.83
C ARG A 354 0.90 2.82 26.44
N GLN A 355 1.94 3.29 25.75
CA GLN A 355 1.88 3.83 24.40
C GLN A 355 1.57 2.78 23.32
N ASP A 356 1.79 1.50 23.61
CA ASP A 356 1.54 0.37 22.70
C ASP A 356 0.16 -0.27 22.93
N LEU A 357 -0.63 0.29 23.87
CA LEU A 357 -2.00 -0.09 24.16
C LEU A 357 -2.99 0.76 23.35
N LEU A 358 -3.90 0.09 22.69
CA LEU A 358 -4.97 0.69 21.90
C LEU A 358 -6.30 0.17 22.42
N VAL A 359 -7.32 1.04 22.49
CA VAL A 359 -8.66 0.65 22.94
C VAL A 359 -9.66 0.99 21.87
N PHE A 360 -10.48 0.03 21.49
CA PHE A 360 -11.51 0.18 20.45
C PHE A 360 -12.85 -0.30 20.97
N GLU A 361 -13.93 0.34 20.54
CA GLU A 361 -15.27 -0.19 20.74
C GLU A 361 -15.39 -1.55 20.04
N ARG A 362 -15.87 -2.56 20.77
CA ARG A 362 -16.14 -3.86 20.19
C ARG A 362 -17.49 -3.81 19.50
N ARG A 363 -17.47 -3.68 18.17
CA ARG A 363 -18.65 -3.86 17.34
C ARG A 363 -18.73 -5.33 16.95
N ASP A 364 -19.91 -5.91 17.02
CA ASP A 364 -20.11 -7.25 16.51
C ASP A 364 -19.78 -7.29 15.01
N GLU A 365 -18.82 -8.12 14.61
CA GLU A 365 -18.33 -8.21 13.22
C GLU A 365 -19.38 -8.72 12.22
N ASN A 366 -20.64 -8.92 12.65
CA ASN A 366 -21.77 -9.42 11.87
C ASN A 366 -22.89 -8.38 11.66
N ALA A 367 -22.62 -7.08 11.83
CA ALA A 367 -23.60 -6.03 11.53
C ALA A 367 -23.26 -5.32 10.21
#